data_a39f3fdae79bba98e0ceb486f851f567
#
_entry.id   a39f3fdae79bba98e0ceb486f851f567
#
_cell.length_a   1.000
_cell.length_b   1.000
_cell.length_c   1.000
_cell.angle_alpha   90.00
_cell.angle_beta   90.00
_cell.angle_gamma   90.00
#
_symmetry.space_group_name_H-M   'P 1'
#
loop_
_entity.id
_entity.type
_entity.pdbx_description
1 polymer ?
#
loop_
_entity_poly.entity_id
_entity_poly.type
_entity_poly.pdbx_seq_one_letter_code
_entity_poly.pdbx_strand_id
1 'polypeptide(L)'
;MPKSKTALRNELKSTVLAELMHFYAERGEDVQQTATHKFGFPCVDAEGNDEYIVLTISIPTGERGADGDPYDLYGEAEAYRQKQADKAEKAKEAAAKKAAKIARDKADREAKAKAKAEREKGV
;
A
#
# COMPACT_ATOMS: atom_id res chain seq x y z
N MET A 1 15.42 35.00 21.15
CA MET A 1 14.10 35.01 20.55
C MET A 1 13.58 33.59 20.34
N PRO A 2 12.34 33.30 20.64
CA PRO A 2 11.80 31.96 20.36
C PRO A 2 11.77 31.73 18.85
N LYS A 3 12.07 30.51 18.44
CA LYS A 3 12.03 30.11 17.05
C LYS A 3 10.57 30.08 16.56
N SER A 4 10.35 30.39 15.29
CA SER A 4 9.04 30.29 14.68
C SER A 4 8.61 28.81 14.60
N LYS A 5 7.31 28.57 14.47
CA LYS A 5 6.77 27.23 14.23
C LYS A 5 7.40 26.57 12.99
N THR A 6 7.61 27.36 11.93
CA THR A 6 8.24 26.88 10.71
C THR A 6 9.67 26.42 10.95
N ALA A 7 10.46 27.20 11.71
CA ALA A 7 11.83 26.83 12.04
C ALA A 7 11.88 25.55 12.88
N LEU A 8 11.00 25.41 13.86
CA LEU A 8 10.92 24.22 14.71
C LEU A 8 10.53 22.98 13.92
N ARG A 9 9.59 23.12 13.00
CA ARG A 9 9.16 22.01 12.12
C ARG A 9 10.28 21.59 11.17
N ASN A 10 11.03 22.55 10.63
CA ASN A 10 12.17 22.26 9.75
C ASN A 10 13.28 21.54 10.50
N GLU A 11 13.55 21.95 11.74
CA GLU A 11 14.53 21.24 12.59
C GLU A 11 14.10 19.81 12.87
N LEU A 12 12.83 19.61 13.20
CA LEU A 12 12.29 18.27 13.45
C LEU A 12 12.42 17.38 12.21
N LYS A 13 12.02 17.89 11.04
CA LYS A 13 12.16 17.16 9.79
C LYS A 13 13.61 16.79 9.48
N SER A 14 14.54 17.75 9.70
CA SER A 14 15.96 17.51 9.47
C SER A 14 16.53 16.46 10.44
N THR A 15 16.09 16.46 11.69
CA THR A 15 16.51 15.46 12.68
C THR A 15 16.05 14.07 12.28
N VAL A 16 14.78 13.93 11.90
CA VAL A 16 14.20 12.65 11.46
C VAL A 16 14.90 12.18 10.19
N LEU A 17 15.12 13.08 9.24
CA LEU A 17 15.83 12.76 8.01
C LEU A 17 17.21 12.19 8.29
N ALA A 18 17.99 12.86 9.15
CA ALA A 18 19.33 12.43 9.52
C ALA A 18 19.34 11.04 10.17
N GLU A 19 18.37 10.79 11.06
CA GLU A 19 18.22 9.49 11.72
C GLU A 19 17.91 8.38 10.71
N LEU A 20 17.00 8.63 9.78
CA LEU A 20 16.63 7.66 8.74
C LEU A 20 17.78 7.42 7.76
N MET A 21 18.46 8.46 7.34
CA MET A 21 19.64 8.33 6.48
C MET A 21 20.71 7.47 7.13
N HIS A 22 20.98 7.70 8.41
CA HIS A 22 21.94 6.93 9.18
C HIS A 22 21.50 5.46 9.29
N PHE A 23 20.23 5.22 9.58
CA PHE A 23 19.66 3.88 9.68
C PHE A 23 19.89 3.08 8.39
N TYR A 24 19.56 3.65 7.24
CA TYR A 24 19.72 2.95 5.96
C TYR A 24 21.18 2.83 5.54
N ALA A 25 22.01 3.85 5.83
CA ALA A 25 23.44 3.78 5.56
C ALA A 25 24.12 2.66 6.35
N GLU A 26 23.73 2.44 7.60
CA GLU A 26 24.25 1.34 8.42
C GLU A 26 23.84 -0.03 7.87
N ARG A 27 22.74 -0.10 7.15
CA ARG A 27 22.27 -1.33 6.48
C ARG A 27 23.01 -1.59 5.17
N GLY A 28 23.94 -0.73 4.80
CA GLY A 28 24.71 -0.89 3.57
C GLY A 28 24.13 -0.21 2.34
N GLU A 29 23.06 0.58 2.51
CA GLU A 29 22.46 1.29 1.38
C GLU A 29 23.28 2.53 1.01
N ASP A 30 23.33 2.85 -0.28
CA ASP A 30 23.99 4.04 -0.79
C ASP A 30 23.05 5.24 -0.71
N VAL A 31 22.92 5.80 0.50
CA VAL A 31 21.98 6.88 0.79
C VAL A 31 22.47 8.20 0.22
N GLN A 32 21.63 8.85 -0.59
CA GLN A 32 21.92 10.14 -1.20
C GLN A 32 20.80 11.14 -0.88
N GLN A 33 21.19 12.27 -0.31
CA GLN A 33 20.22 13.34 -0.06
C GLN A 33 19.94 14.09 -1.36
N THR A 34 18.67 14.21 -1.73
CA THR A 34 18.25 14.83 -2.99
C THR A 34 17.55 16.17 -2.82
N ALA A 35 17.12 16.49 -1.60
CA ALA A 35 16.54 17.79 -1.26
C ALA A 35 16.68 18.00 0.26
N THR A 36 16.26 19.14 0.76
CA THR A 36 16.39 19.50 2.19
C THR A 36 15.76 18.46 3.12
N HIS A 37 14.65 17.87 2.73
CA HIS A 37 13.95 16.86 3.56
C HIS A 37 13.62 15.59 2.75
N LYS A 38 14.53 15.23 1.86
CA LYS A 38 14.33 14.12 0.94
C LYS A 38 15.63 13.38 0.70
N PHE A 39 15.58 12.07 0.73
CA PHE A 39 16.73 11.23 0.39
C PHE A 39 16.28 9.98 -0.35
N GLY A 40 17.22 9.32 -0.98
CA GLY A 40 16.93 8.07 -1.67
C GLY A 40 18.13 7.15 -1.70
N PHE A 41 17.93 5.96 -2.14
CA PHE A 41 19.00 4.98 -2.35
C PHE A 41 18.61 4.01 -3.47
N PRO A 42 19.61 3.48 -4.20
CA PRO A 42 19.33 2.47 -5.20
C PRO A 42 19.00 1.14 -4.54
N CYS A 43 18.14 0.39 -5.18
CA CYS A 43 17.76 -0.93 -4.71
C CYS A 43 17.47 -1.83 -5.92
N VAL A 44 17.13 -3.07 -5.65
CA VAL A 44 16.84 -4.06 -6.69
C VAL A 44 15.51 -4.70 -6.32
N ASP A 45 14.63 -4.88 -7.30
CA ASP A 45 13.35 -5.53 -7.07
C ASP A 45 13.50 -7.06 -7.01
N ALA A 46 12.40 -7.76 -6.80
CA ALA A 46 12.39 -9.22 -6.69
C ALA A 46 12.88 -9.94 -7.96
N GLU A 47 12.81 -9.29 -9.11
CA GLU A 47 13.25 -9.84 -10.40
C GLU A 47 14.67 -9.42 -10.80
N GLY A 48 15.35 -8.65 -9.94
CA GLY A 48 16.72 -8.18 -10.20
C GLY A 48 16.81 -6.89 -10.99
N ASN A 49 15.71 -6.18 -11.20
CA ASN A 49 15.72 -4.90 -11.90
C ASN A 49 16.17 -3.77 -10.98
N ASP A 50 16.94 -2.83 -11.54
CA ASP A 50 17.38 -1.65 -10.80
C ASP A 50 16.20 -0.72 -10.52
N GLU A 51 16.04 -0.36 -9.26
CA GLU A 51 15.00 0.54 -8.80
C GLU A 51 15.57 1.54 -7.81
N TYR A 52 14.78 2.50 -7.42
CA TYR A 52 15.17 3.53 -6.45
C TYR A 52 14.06 3.72 -5.43
N ILE A 53 14.47 3.81 -4.16
CA ILE A 53 13.55 4.17 -3.09
C ILE A 53 13.82 5.63 -2.74
N VAL A 54 12.77 6.42 -2.66
CA VAL A 54 12.85 7.84 -2.29
C VAL A 54 11.91 8.10 -1.13
N LEU A 55 12.45 8.73 -0.08
CA LEU A 55 11.68 9.10 1.11
C LEU A 55 11.66 10.62 1.26
N THR A 56 10.49 11.16 1.51
CA THR A 56 10.30 12.59 1.79
C THR A 56 9.71 12.73 3.18
N ILE A 57 10.34 13.58 3.99
CA ILE A 57 9.86 13.88 5.35
C ILE A 57 8.99 15.13 5.27
N SER A 58 7.74 15.02 5.71
CA SER A 58 6.83 16.14 5.71
C SER A 58 6.05 16.22 7.01
N ILE A 59 5.68 17.42 7.37
CA ILE A 59 4.77 17.67 8.49
C ILE A 59 3.51 18.28 7.88
N PRO A 60 2.33 17.64 8.05
CA PRO A 60 1.09 18.19 7.50
C PRO A 60 0.82 19.59 8.06
N THR A 61 0.71 20.56 7.16
CA THR A 61 0.40 21.95 7.51
C THR A 61 -0.90 22.42 6.87
N GLY A 62 -1.60 21.51 6.18
CA GLY A 62 -2.84 21.83 5.46
C GLY A 62 -4.01 22.12 6.38
N GLU A 63 -5.18 22.19 5.78
CA GLU A 63 -6.40 22.53 6.50
C GLU A 63 -6.60 21.66 7.73
N ARG A 64 -6.49 22.33 8.86
CA ARG A 64 -6.91 21.76 10.15
C ARG A 64 -8.39 22.03 10.26
N GLY A 65 -9.10 21.21 11.03
CA GLY A 65 -10.53 21.40 11.26
C GLY A 65 -10.89 22.86 11.60
N ALA A 66 -12.15 23.22 11.46
CA ALA A 66 -12.64 24.60 11.64
C ALA A 66 -12.19 25.25 12.96
N ASP A 67 -11.86 24.43 13.95
CA ASP A 67 -11.39 24.87 15.27
C ASP A 67 -9.87 24.88 15.41
N GLY A 68 -9.14 24.71 14.31
CA GLY A 68 -7.68 24.68 14.36
C GLY A 68 -7.10 23.41 14.97
N ASP A 69 -7.83 22.32 14.91
CA ASP A 69 -7.42 21.03 15.46
C ASP A 69 -6.12 20.54 14.80
N PRO A 70 -5.24 19.86 15.55
CA PRO A 70 -4.04 19.29 14.98
C PRO A 70 -4.36 18.18 13.99
N TYR A 71 -3.38 17.84 13.15
CA TYR A 71 -3.49 16.75 12.22
C TYR A 71 -3.88 15.45 12.94
N ASP A 72 -4.93 14.81 12.47
CA ASP A 72 -5.47 13.59 13.09
C ASP A 72 -4.83 12.34 12.50
N LEU A 73 -3.62 12.03 12.96
CA LEU A 73 -2.87 10.85 12.53
C LEU A 73 -3.63 9.55 12.81
N TYR A 74 -4.20 9.45 14.00
CA TYR A 74 -4.88 8.21 14.41
C TYR A 74 -6.18 7.99 13.64
N GLY A 75 -6.92 9.06 13.37
CA GLY A 75 -8.11 8.99 12.55
C GLY A 75 -7.81 8.58 11.10
N GLU A 76 -6.76 9.14 10.53
CA GLU A 76 -6.32 8.76 9.18
C GLU A 76 -5.82 7.31 9.13
N ALA A 77 -5.09 6.88 10.16
CA ALA A 77 -4.60 5.51 10.23
C ALA A 77 -5.76 4.52 10.34
N GLU A 78 -6.78 4.85 11.13
CA GLU A 78 -7.99 4.03 11.26
C GLU A 78 -8.76 3.96 9.94
N ALA A 79 -8.93 5.09 9.27
CA ALA A 79 -9.57 5.15 7.94
C ALA A 79 -8.81 4.30 6.93
N TYR A 80 -7.49 4.34 6.96
CA TYR A 80 -6.66 3.50 6.09
C TYR A 80 -6.85 2.01 6.38
N ARG A 81 -6.82 1.61 7.64
CA ARG A 81 -7.04 0.21 8.04
C ARG A 81 -8.42 -0.28 7.60
N GLN A 82 -9.46 0.56 7.77
CA GLN A 82 -10.82 0.24 7.35
C GLN A 82 -10.90 0.05 5.83
N LYS A 83 -10.26 0.93 5.09
CA LYS A 83 -10.21 0.87 3.63
C LYS A 83 -9.51 -0.40 3.15
N GLN A 84 -8.43 -0.80 3.80
CA GLN A 84 -7.72 -2.04 3.48
C GLN A 84 -8.56 -3.27 3.82
N ALA A 85 -9.27 -3.27 4.95
CA ALA A 85 -10.17 -4.35 5.33
C ALA A 85 -11.31 -4.51 4.33
N ASP A 86 -11.94 -3.41 3.90
CA ASP A 86 -13.01 -3.42 2.91
C ASP A 86 -12.51 -3.93 1.56
N LYS A 87 -11.32 -3.53 1.16
CA LYS A 87 -10.69 -3.97 -0.09
C LYS A 87 -10.39 -5.46 -0.05
N ALA A 88 -9.88 -5.97 1.07
CA ALA A 88 -9.60 -7.39 1.25
C ALA A 88 -10.89 -8.22 1.22
N GLU A 89 -11.95 -7.73 1.84
CA GLU A 89 -13.25 -8.39 1.84
C GLU A 89 -13.87 -8.45 0.45
N LYS A 90 -13.82 -7.34 -0.31
CA LYS A 90 -14.29 -7.30 -1.69
C LYS A 90 -13.52 -8.27 -2.59
N ALA A 91 -12.20 -8.34 -2.42
CA ALA A 91 -11.37 -9.28 -3.17
C ALA A 91 -11.75 -10.73 -2.83
N LYS A 92 -12.04 -11.02 -1.57
CA LYS A 92 -12.47 -12.33 -1.10
C LYS A 92 -13.83 -12.72 -1.69
N GLU A 93 -14.79 -11.79 -1.71
CA GLU A 93 -16.11 -11.99 -2.31
C GLU A 93 -16.02 -12.23 -3.82
N ALA A 94 -15.19 -11.44 -4.51
CA ALA A 94 -14.96 -11.59 -5.94
C ALA A 94 -14.35 -12.95 -6.27
N ALA A 95 -13.38 -13.40 -5.47
CA ALA A 95 -12.77 -14.72 -5.62
C ALA A 95 -13.79 -15.84 -5.36
N ALA A 96 -14.62 -15.69 -4.33
CA ALA A 96 -15.68 -16.66 -4.02
C ALA A 96 -16.71 -16.78 -5.15
N LYS A 97 -17.14 -15.64 -5.70
CA LYS A 97 -18.07 -15.60 -6.85
C LYS A 97 -17.48 -16.27 -8.08
N LYS A 98 -16.22 -15.99 -8.35
CA LYS A 98 -15.50 -16.59 -9.48
C LYS A 98 -15.37 -18.10 -9.32
N ALA A 99 -15.01 -18.58 -8.14
CA ALA A 99 -14.91 -20.00 -7.83
C ALA A 99 -16.28 -20.69 -7.96
N ALA A 100 -17.35 -20.06 -7.46
CA ALA A 100 -18.71 -20.59 -7.57
C ALA A 100 -19.16 -20.69 -9.03
N LYS A 101 -18.83 -19.70 -9.86
CA LYS A 101 -19.14 -19.72 -11.28
C LYS A 101 -18.41 -20.84 -12.01
N ILE A 102 -17.13 -21.01 -11.74
CA ILE A 102 -16.30 -22.08 -12.34
C ILE A 102 -16.86 -23.45 -11.95
N ALA A 103 -17.21 -23.65 -10.68
CA ALA A 103 -17.81 -24.91 -10.21
C ALA A 103 -19.15 -25.21 -10.89
N ARG A 104 -19.98 -24.18 -11.07
CA ARG A 104 -21.27 -24.30 -11.72
C ARG A 104 -21.12 -24.67 -13.21
N ASP A 105 -20.24 -23.98 -13.92
CA ASP A 105 -19.96 -24.26 -15.33
C ASP A 105 -19.42 -25.67 -15.52
N LYS A 106 -18.57 -26.13 -14.64
CA LYS A 106 -18.03 -27.48 -14.66
C LYS A 106 -19.14 -28.52 -14.45
N ALA A 107 -20.02 -28.30 -13.47
CA ALA A 107 -21.16 -29.19 -13.21
C ALA A 107 -22.12 -29.26 -14.42
N ASP A 108 -22.39 -28.12 -15.06
CA ASP A 108 -23.21 -28.05 -16.26
C ASP A 108 -22.60 -28.83 -17.43
N ARG A 109 -21.29 -28.73 -17.62
CA ARG A 109 -20.58 -29.48 -18.67
C ARG A 109 -20.64 -30.99 -18.42
N GLU A 110 -20.43 -31.42 -17.18
CA GLU A 110 -20.52 -32.82 -16.79
C GLU A 110 -21.92 -33.36 -16.99
N ALA A 111 -22.96 -32.61 -16.63
CA ALA A 111 -24.35 -32.98 -16.82
C ALA A 111 -24.72 -33.14 -18.32
N LYS A 112 -24.25 -32.21 -19.15
CA LYS A 112 -24.45 -32.27 -20.60
C LYS A 112 -23.74 -33.45 -21.22
N ALA A 113 -22.50 -33.73 -20.82
CA ALA A 113 -21.74 -34.85 -21.32
C ALA A 113 -22.40 -36.18 -20.96
N LYS A 114 -22.90 -36.29 -19.72
CA LYS A 114 -23.59 -37.46 -19.24
C LYS A 114 -24.93 -37.68 -19.99
N ALA A 115 -25.71 -36.63 -20.20
CA ALA A 115 -26.95 -36.70 -20.97
C ALA A 115 -26.69 -37.12 -22.41
N LYS A 116 -25.65 -36.65 -23.05
CA LYS A 116 -25.26 -37.01 -24.40
C LYS A 116 -24.86 -38.50 -24.48
N ALA A 117 -24.06 -38.96 -23.50
CA ALA A 117 -23.68 -40.37 -23.46
C ALA A 117 -24.86 -41.30 -23.26
N GLU A 118 -25.86 -40.93 -22.46
CA GLU A 118 -27.10 -41.69 -22.28
C GLU A 118 -27.94 -41.74 -23.55
N ARG A 119 -28.00 -40.64 -24.29
CA ARG A 119 -28.71 -40.61 -25.59
C ARG A 119 -28.07 -41.56 -26.61
N GLU A 120 -26.78 -41.59 -26.66
CA GLU A 120 -26.01 -42.46 -27.55
C GLU A 120 -26.19 -43.95 -27.20
N LYS A 121 -26.34 -44.27 -25.91
CA LYS A 121 -26.61 -45.62 -25.46
C LYS A 121 -28.02 -46.07 -25.65
N GLY A 122 -28.97 -45.15 -25.76
CA GLY A 122 -30.39 -45.42 -25.91
C GLY A 122 -30.88 -45.69 -27.34
N VAL A 123 -29.97 -45.70 -28.29
CA VAL A 123 -30.32 -45.90 -29.70
C VAL A 123 -30.20 -47.36 -30.11
#